data_af02fa01d1636af41399009da67793ab
#
_entry.id   af02fa01d1636af41399009da67793ab
#
_cell.length_a   1.000
_cell.length_b   1.000
_cell.length_c   1.000
_cell.angle_alpha   90.00
_cell.angle_beta   90.00
_cell.angle_gamma   90.00
#
_symmetry.space_group_name_H-M   'P 1'
#
loop_
_entity.id
_entity.type
_entity.pdbx_description
1 polymer ?
#
loop_
_entity_poly.entity_id
_entity_poly.type
_entity_poly.pdbx_seq_one_letter_code
_entity_poly.pdbx_strand_id
1 'polypeptide(L)'
;MQLIKSILIIDFGSQYTHLIGRKIRELGLFCEIKPSKYIKNIDILKQHQCLILSGGPDSVLSKKSPSLSIDISKITIPILGICYGFQYISHELGGKILKTNEREYGNTPIEALNSNLLFKNTPKSQKVWMSHGDSLNKLPKGFKIIAKTKNNIVAAITNNKNIYALQFHPEVTHSDFGKEILSNFLLKICKFKKNWSSINLNTNVKKYLNLNIIEKEPSIICAVSGGVDSTVLAFALSKHLNTKNIHFVFVNNGLLRKYDEKNIRQIFKSFKLKLNVINAESL
;
A
#
# COMPACT_ATOMS: atom_id res chain seq x y z
N MET A 1 -26.89 3.86 6.54
CA MET A 1 -25.76 3.07 5.97
C MET A 1 -24.52 3.38 6.81
N GLN A 2 -24.08 2.45 7.65
CA GLN A 2 -22.88 2.66 8.47
C GLN A 2 -21.67 2.80 7.53
N LEU A 3 -21.01 3.96 7.53
CA LEU A 3 -19.77 4.18 6.79
C LEU A 3 -18.75 3.13 7.25
N ILE A 4 -18.36 2.24 6.35
CA ILE A 4 -17.29 1.28 6.61
C ILE A 4 -16.02 2.11 6.77
N LYS A 5 -15.55 2.26 8.01
CA LYS A 5 -14.29 2.95 8.29
C LYS A 5 -13.16 2.20 7.60
N SER A 6 -12.42 2.89 6.75
CA SER A 6 -11.32 2.32 5.96
C SER A 6 -9.95 2.44 6.64
N ILE A 7 -8.97 1.76 6.09
CA ILE A 7 -7.55 1.95 6.39
C ILE A 7 -7.04 3.02 5.43
N LEU A 8 -6.48 4.10 5.95
CA LEU A 8 -5.83 5.13 5.14
C LEU A 8 -4.33 4.89 5.10
N ILE A 9 -3.78 4.74 3.90
CA ILE A 9 -2.34 4.68 3.66
C ILE A 9 -1.92 6.00 3.06
N ILE A 10 -1.00 6.70 3.70
CA ILE A 10 -0.37 7.90 3.16
C ILE A 10 0.92 7.52 2.46
N ASP A 11 0.97 7.89 1.18
CA ASP A 11 2.14 7.68 0.33
C ASP A 11 3.12 8.85 0.44
N PHE A 12 4.30 8.57 0.97
CA PHE A 12 5.45 9.49 0.99
C PHE A 12 6.41 9.27 -0.19
N GLY A 13 5.97 8.57 -1.24
CA GLY A 13 6.76 8.32 -2.45
C GLY A 13 7.52 7.00 -2.45
N SER A 14 7.16 6.04 -1.60
CA SER A 14 7.79 4.72 -1.58
C SER A 14 7.38 3.87 -2.77
N GLN A 15 8.35 3.23 -3.42
CA GLN A 15 8.09 2.17 -4.40
C GLN A 15 7.30 0.98 -3.82
N TYR A 16 7.24 0.85 -2.48
CA TYR A 16 6.56 -0.25 -1.79
C TYR A 16 5.16 0.11 -1.27
N THR A 17 4.67 1.36 -1.44
CA THR A 17 3.36 1.76 -0.92
C THR A 17 2.22 0.87 -1.43
N HIS A 18 2.24 0.52 -2.72
CA HIS A 18 1.24 -0.38 -3.29
C HIS A 18 1.32 -1.81 -2.74
N LEU A 19 2.51 -2.27 -2.33
CA LEU A 19 2.67 -3.56 -1.65
C LEU A 19 1.99 -3.56 -0.27
N ILE A 20 2.08 -2.45 0.48
CA ILE A 20 1.33 -2.31 1.75
C ILE A 20 -0.17 -2.52 1.48
N GLY A 21 -0.72 -1.80 0.50
CA GLY A 21 -2.13 -1.93 0.12
C GLY A 21 -2.50 -3.34 -0.31
N ARG A 22 -1.64 -4.01 -1.08
CA ARG A 22 -1.82 -5.39 -1.51
C ARG A 22 -1.86 -6.35 -0.31
N LYS A 23 -0.90 -6.26 0.61
CA LYS A 23 -0.85 -7.10 1.82
C LYS A 23 -2.08 -6.92 2.69
N ILE A 24 -2.60 -5.69 2.82
CA ILE A 24 -3.83 -5.40 3.56
C ILE A 24 -5.04 -6.07 2.89
N ARG A 25 -5.15 -5.99 1.57
CA ARG A 25 -6.23 -6.66 0.82
C ARG A 25 -6.13 -8.19 0.89
N GLU A 26 -4.92 -8.76 0.91
CA GLU A 26 -4.68 -10.19 1.14
C GLU A 26 -5.15 -10.63 2.55
N LEU A 27 -5.18 -9.73 3.53
CA LEU A 27 -5.78 -9.97 4.85
C LEU A 27 -7.32 -9.85 4.86
N GLY A 28 -7.93 -9.51 3.73
CA GLY A 28 -9.37 -9.32 3.59
C GLY A 28 -9.87 -7.98 4.11
N LEU A 29 -9.03 -6.92 4.02
CA LEU A 29 -9.35 -5.58 4.50
C LEU A 29 -9.33 -4.55 3.37
N PHE A 30 -10.27 -3.60 3.41
CA PHE A 30 -10.30 -2.47 2.48
C PHE A 30 -9.35 -1.36 2.94
N CYS A 31 -8.57 -0.81 1.99
CA CYS A 31 -7.68 0.32 2.23
C CYS A 31 -7.67 1.28 1.05
N GLU A 32 -7.39 2.53 1.35
CA GLU A 32 -7.20 3.62 0.39
C GLU A 32 -5.75 4.11 0.47
N ILE A 33 -5.16 4.42 -0.68
CA ILE A 33 -3.84 5.03 -0.78
C ILE A 33 -4.04 6.47 -1.24
N LYS A 34 -3.48 7.43 -0.51
CA LYS A 34 -3.56 8.85 -0.79
C LYS A 34 -2.19 9.51 -0.63
N PRO A 35 -1.89 10.56 -1.40
CA PRO A 35 -0.65 11.33 -1.22
C PRO A 35 -0.65 12.08 0.12
N SER A 36 0.54 12.47 0.61
CA SER A 36 0.68 13.17 1.89
C SER A 36 -0.17 14.45 2.00
N LYS A 37 -0.35 15.16 0.91
CA LYS A 37 -1.18 16.38 0.82
C LYS A 37 -2.70 16.13 0.94
N TYR A 38 -3.14 14.88 0.94
CA TYR A 38 -4.57 14.54 1.07
C TYR A 38 -5.13 14.94 2.43
N ILE A 39 -4.35 14.80 3.51
CA ILE A 39 -4.79 15.17 4.86
C ILE A 39 -4.61 16.67 5.05
N LYS A 40 -5.63 17.44 4.71
CA LYS A 40 -5.66 18.91 4.88
C LYS A 40 -6.03 19.33 6.30
N ASN A 41 -6.83 18.54 6.99
CA ASN A 41 -7.26 18.75 8.37
C ASN A 41 -7.53 17.41 9.05
N ILE A 42 -7.66 17.43 10.38
CA ILE A 42 -7.84 16.22 11.20
C ILE A 42 -9.21 15.54 10.98
N ASP A 43 -10.22 16.28 10.52
CA ASP A 43 -11.57 15.75 10.33
C ASP A 43 -11.66 14.68 9.25
N ILE A 44 -10.75 14.72 8.26
CA ILE A 44 -10.61 13.67 7.24
C ILE A 44 -10.40 12.31 7.90
N LEU A 45 -9.68 12.26 9.03
CA LEU A 45 -9.38 11.02 9.73
C LEU A 45 -10.60 10.40 10.43
N LYS A 46 -11.70 11.15 10.64
CA LYS A 46 -12.93 10.62 11.24
C LYS A 46 -13.57 9.50 10.40
N GLN A 47 -13.29 9.47 9.09
CA GLN A 47 -13.78 8.44 8.16
C GLN A 47 -12.91 7.17 8.17
N HIS A 48 -11.76 7.20 8.85
CA HIS A 48 -10.78 6.12 8.87
C HIS A 48 -10.64 5.54 10.29
N GLN A 49 -10.31 4.27 10.38
CA GLN A 49 -10.10 3.57 11.65
C GLN A 49 -8.64 3.49 12.04
N CYS A 50 -7.73 3.58 11.08
CA CYS A 50 -6.30 3.71 11.32
C CYS A 50 -5.59 4.42 10.16
N LEU A 51 -4.38 4.87 10.43
CA LEU A 51 -3.47 5.53 9.50
C LEU A 51 -2.18 4.71 9.36
N ILE A 52 -1.75 4.48 8.13
CA ILE A 52 -0.44 3.91 7.82
C ILE A 52 0.37 4.96 7.07
N LEU A 53 1.54 5.27 7.55
CA LEU A 53 2.51 6.17 6.93
C LEU A 53 3.57 5.32 6.23
N SER A 54 3.65 5.40 4.92
CA SER A 54 4.55 4.58 4.12
C SER A 54 6.02 4.95 4.28
N GLY A 55 6.90 4.18 3.67
CA GLY A 55 8.26 4.58 3.38
C GLY A 55 8.32 5.77 2.41
N GLY A 56 9.54 6.23 2.12
CA GLY A 56 9.81 7.28 1.15
C GLY A 56 11.30 7.34 0.80
N PRO A 57 11.66 7.95 -0.34
CA PRO A 57 13.06 8.06 -0.76
C PRO A 57 13.82 9.16 -0.03
N ASP A 58 13.11 10.10 0.60
CA ASP A 58 13.68 11.29 1.20
C ASP A 58 14.15 11.07 2.64
N SER A 59 14.98 11.98 3.13
CA SER A 59 15.33 12.09 4.55
C SER A 59 14.41 13.09 5.22
N VAL A 60 13.88 12.78 6.41
CA VAL A 60 13.09 13.71 7.22
C VAL A 60 13.87 14.98 7.63
N LEU A 61 15.18 14.95 7.51
CA LEU A 61 16.07 16.11 7.77
C LEU A 61 16.10 17.10 6.60
N SER A 62 15.52 16.76 5.45
CA SER A 62 15.45 17.63 4.29
C SER A 62 14.25 18.56 4.38
N LYS A 63 14.45 19.87 4.09
CA LYS A 63 13.36 20.87 4.05
C LYS A 63 12.30 20.59 2.96
N LYS A 64 12.63 19.77 1.96
CA LYS A 64 11.72 19.42 0.84
C LYS A 64 11.03 18.06 1.05
N SER A 65 11.29 17.38 2.14
CA SER A 65 10.72 16.07 2.43
C SER A 65 9.18 16.13 2.59
N PRO A 66 8.46 15.11 2.14
CA PRO A 66 7.01 15.08 2.26
C PRO A 66 6.57 15.06 3.73
N SER A 67 5.54 15.83 4.07
CA SER A 67 5.01 15.97 5.42
C SER A 67 3.48 15.97 5.40
N LEU A 68 2.86 15.82 6.56
CA LEU A 68 1.43 16.03 6.75
C LEU A 68 1.16 17.50 7.08
N SER A 69 0.01 18.01 6.67
CA SER A 69 -0.44 19.38 7.01
C SER A 69 -1.07 19.47 8.40
N ILE A 70 -1.00 18.42 9.20
CA ILE A 70 -1.61 18.34 10.54
C ILE A 70 -0.58 17.89 11.58
N ASP A 71 -0.81 18.28 12.81
CA ASP A 71 -0.04 17.84 13.97
C ASP A 71 -0.35 16.38 14.30
N ILE A 72 0.64 15.50 14.13
CA ILE A 72 0.51 14.07 14.36
C ILE A 72 0.18 13.72 15.84
N SER A 73 0.56 14.59 16.79
CA SER A 73 0.26 14.39 18.21
C SER A 73 -1.24 14.45 18.53
N LYS A 74 -2.02 15.09 17.67
CA LYS A 74 -3.47 15.24 17.80
C LYS A 74 -4.27 14.09 17.19
N ILE A 75 -3.61 13.15 16.53
CA ILE A 75 -4.27 12.01 15.90
C ILE A 75 -4.59 10.95 16.95
N THR A 76 -5.86 10.62 17.08
CA THR A 76 -6.38 9.67 18.09
C THR A 76 -6.53 8.24 17.57
N ILE A 77 -6.67 8.06 16.26
CA ILE A 77 -6.74 6.72 15.66
C ILE A 77 -5.36 6.05 15.66
N PRO A 78 -5.28 4.71 15.65
CA PRO A 78 -4.01 4.01 15.57
C PRO A 78 -3.19 4.39 14.35
N ILE A 79 -1.88 4.56 14.55
CA ILE A 79 -0.91 4.91 13.50
C ILE A 79 0.17 3.85 13.41
N LEU A 80 0.52 3.42 12.19
CA LEU A 80 1.70 2.63 11.89
C LEU A 80 2.61 3.39 10.94
N GLY A 81 3.82 3.75 11.38
CA GLY A 81 4.86 4.30 10.50
C GLY A 81 5.79 3.21 9.99
N ILE A 82 6.13 3.23 8.71
CA ILE A 82 7.02 2.28 8.05
C ILE A 82 8.19 3.05 7.43
N CYS A 83 9.42 2.71 7.76
CA CYS A 83 10.66 3.27 7.24
C CYS A 83 10.68 4.82 7.33
N TYR A 84 10.45 5.56 6.25
CA TYR A 84 10.29 7.01 6.31
C TYR A 84 9.19 7.42 7.30
N GLY A 85 8.05 6.74 7.31
CA GLY A 85 6.97 6.98 8.27
C GLY A 85 7.38 6.79 9.73
N PHE A 86 8.29 5.85 10.02
CA PHE A 86 8.92 5.71 11.34
C PHE A 86 9.75 6.94 11.71
N GLN A 87 10.59 7.40 10.79
CA GLN A 87 11.46 8.56 10.99
C GLN A 87 10.63 9.84 11.12
N TYR A 88 9.59 10.00 10.30
CA TYR A 88 8.65 11.11 10.34
C TYR A 88 7.95 11.20 11.70
N ILE A 89 7.35 10.11 12.18
CA ILE A 89 6.72 10.04 13.51
C ILE A 89 7.73 10.43 14.60
N SER A 90 8.92 9.85 14.52
CA SER A 90 9.95 10.09 15.53
C SER A 90 10.39 11.55 15.57
N HIS A 91 10.60 12.16 14.40
CA HIS A 91 11.01 13.57 14.28
C HIS A 91 9.92 14.53 14.76
N GLU A 92 8.69 14.37 14.27
CA GLU A 92 7.56 15.26 14.61
C GLU A 92 7.19 15.23 16.09
N LEU A 93 7.44 14.11 16.77
CA LEU A 93 7.16 13.95 18.21
C LEU A 93 8.38 14.23 19.11
N GLY A 94 9.40 14.92 18.56
CA GLY A 94 10.55 15.43 19.32
C GLY A 94 11.66 14.41 19.57
N GLY A 95 11.70 13.31 18.84
CA GLY A 95 12.84 12.43 18.73
C GLY A 95 13.95 13.04 17.88
N LYS A 96 15.16 12.44 17.93
CA LYS A 96 16.30 12.93 17.15
C LYS A 96 16.71 11.88 16.13
N ILE A 97 16.59 12.21 14.86
CA ILE A 97 17.08 11.42 13.74
C ILE A 97 18.46 11.95 13.35
N LEU A 98 19.40 11.07 13.07
CA LEU A 98 20.74 11.41 12.61
C LEU A 98 21.08 10.61 11.35
N LYS A 99 21.84 11.24 10.45
CA LYS A 99 22.54 10.51 9.39
C LYS A 99 23.59 9.64 10.03
N THR A 100 23.62 8.38 9.68
CA THR A 100 24.63 7.44 10.17
C THR A 100 25.50 6.95 9.02
N ASN A 101 26.76 6.61 9.34
CA ASN A 101 27.64 5.92 8.40
C ASN A 101 27.27 4.44 8.30
N GLU A 102 26.59 3.90 9.30
CA GLU A 102 26.07 2.53 9.34
C GLU A 102 24.69 2.50 8.65
N ARG A 103 24.73 2.40 7.33
CA ARG A 103 23.52 2.26 6.53
C ARG A 103 23.09 0.79 6.57
N GLU A 104 21.80 0.55 6.83
CA GLU A 104 21.24 -0.80 6.78
C GLU A 104 20.41 -0.99 5.52
N TYR A 105 20.88 -1.87 4.65
CA TYR A 105 20.20 -2.30 3.43
C TYR A 105 20.14 -3.82 3.35
N GLY A 106 18.97 -4.34 2.97
CA GLY A 106 18.78 -5.77 2.80
C GLY A 106 18.31 -6.50 4.05
N ASN A 107 18.56 -7.81 4.08
CA ASN A 107 18.12 -8.69 5.17
C ASN A 107 18.91 -8.42 6.45
N THR A 108 18.24 -7.90 7.45
CA THR A 108 18.83 -7.56 8.75
C THR A 108 18.14 -8.35 9.86
N PRO A 109 18.89 -9.05 10.73
CA PRO A 109 18.31 -9.73 11.89
C PRO A 109 17.93 -8.70 12.95
N ILE A 110 16.71 -8.82 13.49
CA ILE A 110 16.21 -8.02 14.60
C ILE A 110 15.83 -8.91 15.77
N GLU A 111 15.81 -8.32 16.98
CA GLU A 111 15.25 -8.92 18.18
C GLU A 111 14.10 -8.08 18.69
N ALA A 112 12.91 -8.70 18.81
CA ALA A 112 11.78 -8.13 19.52
C ALA A 112 12.08 -8.14 21.03
N LEU A 113 12.11 -6.97 21.68
CA LEU A 113 12.55 -6.81 23.06
C LEU A 113 11.45 -7.09 24.08
N ASN A 114 10.19 -7.09 23.68
CA ASN A 114 9.04 -7.31 24.55
C ASN A 114 7.97 -8.15 23.86
N SER A 115 7.09 -8.75 24.65
CA SER A 115 5.86 -9.40 24.21
C SER A 115 4.81 -8.35 23.77
N ASN A 116 5.22 -7.38 22.96
CA ASN A 116 4.32 -6.36 22.46
C ASN A 116 3.31 -6.97 21.49
N LEU A 117 2.08 -6.45 21.49
CA LEU A 117 0.99 -6.97 20.68
C LEU A 117 1.32 -6.95 19.17
N LEU A 118 2.17 -6.01 18.72
CA LEU A 118 2.61 -5.91 17.32
C LEU A 118 3.44 -7.15 16.90
N PHE A 119 4.26 -7.69 17.79
CA PHE A 119 5.10 -8.88 17.53
C PHE A 119 4.50 -10.18 18.11
N LYS A 120 3.21 -10.18 18.47
CA LYS A 120 2.55 -11.38 19.01
C LYS A 120 2.56 -12.50 17.97
N ASN A 121 2.97 -13.70 18.37
CA ASN A 121 3.10 -14.90 17.53
C ASN A 121 4.17 -14.78 16.44
N THR A 122 5.15 -13.88 16.59
CA THR A 122 6.39 -13.91 15.80
C THR A 122 7.55 -14.36 16.68
N PRO A 123 8.61 -14.95 16.10
CA PRO A 123 9.84 -15.26 16.86
C PRO A 123 10.46 -13.99 17.46
N LYS A 124 11.17 -14.15 18.60
CA LYS A 124 11.94 -13.07 19.18
C LYS A 124 13.04 -12.58 18.20
N SER A 125 13.73 -13.51 17.58
CA SER A 125 14.72 -13.22 16.52
C SER A 125 14.13 -13.55 15.16
N GLN A 126 14.19 -12.59 14.22
CA GLN A 126 13.67 -12.73 12.86
C GLN A 126 14.42 -11.80 11.90
N LYS A 127 14.41 -12.13 10.61
CA LYS A 127 14.99 -11.29 9.57
C LYS A 127 13.95 -10.35 8.99
N VAL A 128 14.35 -9.10 8.77
CA VAL A 128 13.51 -8.06 8.18
C VAL A 128 14.27 -7.32 7.08
N TRP A 129 13.56 -6.70 6.17
CA TRP A 129 14.13 -5.90 5.10
C TRP A 129 14.32 -4.46 5.55
N MET A 130 15.56 -4.04 5.68
CA MET A 130 15.96 -2.65 5.95
C MET A 130 16.31 -1.91 4.66
N SER A 131 16.02 -0.62 4.62
CA SER A 131 16.37 0.26 3.50
C SER A 131 16.45 1.70 3.98
N HIS A 132 17.47 2.03 4.79
CA HIS A 132 17.61 3.38 5.36
C HIS A 132 19.06 3.79 5.58
N GLY A 133 19.31 5.10 5.49
CA GLY A 133 20.60 5.72 5.82
C GLY A 133 20.55 6.62 7.04
N ASP A 134 19.36 6.91 7.57
CA ASP A 134 19.16 7.72 8.76
C ASP A 134 18.64 6.83 9.89
N SER A 135 19.05 7.10 11.13
CA SER A 135 18.68 6.28 12.30
C SER A 135 18.17 7.12 13.46
N LEU A 136 17.30 6.54 14.28
CA LEU A 136 16.78 7.15 15.48
C LEU A 136 17.83 7.12 16.59
N ASN A 137 18.34 8.29 16.98
CA ASN A 137 19.33 8.46 18.03
C ASN A 137 18.69 8.71 19.41
N LYS A 138 17.61 9.50 19.46
CA LYS A 138 16.87 9.80 20.68
C LYS A 138 15.39 9.54 20.49
N LEU A 139 14.80 8.75 21.38
CA LEU A 139 13.35 8.45 21.40
C LEU A 139 12.52 9.71 21.65
N PRO A 140 11.34 9.82 21.02
CA PRO A 140 10.33 10.78 21.47
C PRO A 140 9.90 10.48 22.89
N LYS A 141 9.47 11.52 23.63
CA LYS A 141 8.98 11.37 25.01
C LYS A 141 7.78 10.42 25.06
N GLY A 142 7.82 9.48 25.98
CA GLY A 142 6.74 8.48 26.17
C GLY A 142 6.78 7.27 25.24
N PHE A 143 7.78 7.19 24.36
CA PHE A 143 7.98 6.01 23.51
C PHE A 143 8.90 4.98 24.16
N LYS A 144 8.71 3.72 23.76
CA LYS A 144 9.54 2.58 24.15
C LYS A 144 10.03 1.85 22.91
N ILE A 145 11.23 1.33 22.98
CA ILE A 145 11.78 0.44 21.96
C ILE A 145 11.11 -0.93 22.12
N ILE A 146 10.65 -1.52 21.02
CA ILE A 146 10.05 -2.86 20.99
C ILE A 146 10.79 -3.83 20.08
N ALA A 147 11.75 -3.35 19.27
CA ALA A 147 12.72 -4.18 18.56
C ALA A 147 14.01 -3.40 18.27
N LYS A 148 15.13 -4.13 18.21
CA LYS A 148 16.46 -3.62 17.82
C LYS A 148 17.14 -4.59 16.88
N THR A 149 18.10 -4.09 16.08
CA THR A 149 19.05 -4.90 15.35
C THR A 149 20.17 -5.40 16.28
N LYS A 150 20.98 -6.33 15.80
CA LYS A 150 22.19 -6.79 16.54
C LYS A 150 23.17 -5.67 16.86
N ASN A 151 23.21 -4.62 16.01
CA ASN A 151 24.05 -3.43 16.20
C ASN A 151 23.40 -2.38 17.11
N ASN A 152 22.36 -2.75 17.87
CA ASN A 152 21.61 -1.85 18.75
C ASN A 152 20.87 -0.70 18.02
N ILE A 153 20.73 -0.75 16.70
CA ILE A 153 19.93 0.21 15.96
C ILE A 153 18.45 -0.05 16.26
N VAL A 154 17.70 1.03 16.49
CA VAL A 154 16.27 0.93 16.82
C VAL A 154 15.47 0.50 15.60
N ALA A 155 14.87 -0.68 15.64
CA ALA A 155 14.09 -1.26 14.57
C ALA A 155 12.58 -1.04 14.71
N ALA A 156 12.06 -0.88 15.94
CA ALA A 156 10.65 -0.58 16.18
C ALA A 156 10.43 0.13 17.51
N ILE A 157 9.44 1.03 17.53
CA ILE A 157 9.03 1.79 18.71
C ILE A 157 7.51 1.86 18.84
N THR A 158 7.02 2.17 20.05
CA THR A 158 5.62 2.44 20.34
C THR A 158 5.45 3.37 21.52
N ASN A 159 4.36 4.14 21.56
CA ASN A 159 3.91 4.85 22.76
C ASN A 159 2.99 4.00 23.64
N ASN A 160 2.79 2.71 23.33
CA ASN A 160 1.86 1.77 23.98
C ASN A 160 0.38 2.25 24.04
N LYS A 161 0.03 3.25 23.26
CA LYS A 161 -1.35 3.76 23.11
C LYS A 161 -1.86 3.47 21.72
N ASN A 162 -1.53 4.33 20.79
CA ASN A 162 -2.04 4.28 19.43
C ASN A 162 -0.95 4.43 18.34
N ILE A 163 0.31 4.65 18.70
CA ILE A 163 1.38 4.86 17.72
C ILE A 163 2.39 3.71 17.79
N TYR A 164 2.61 3.11 16.63
CA TYR A 164 3.60 2.08 16.34
C TYR A 164 4.43 2.52 15.16
N ALA A 165 5.73 2.24 15.19
CA ALA A 165 6.59 2.60 14.07
C ALA A 165 7.69 1.56 13.87
N LEU A 166 7.94 1.19 12.61
CA LEU A 166 8.88 0.19 12.14
C LEU A 166 9.89 0.85 11.21
N GLN A 167 11.18 0.68 11.47
CA GLN A 167 12.23 1.15 10.57
C GLN A 167 12.36 0.27 9.33
N PHE A 168 11.92 -0.96 9.39
CA PHE A 168 11.93 -1.95 8.32
C PHE A 168 10.61 -2.03 7.55
N HIS A 169 10.62 -2.75 6.44
CA HIS A 169 9.49 -2.94 5.53
C HIS A 169 8.79 -4.29 5.76
N PRO A 170 7.68 -4.34 6.52
CA PRO A 170 6.94 -5.59 6.74
C PRO A 170 6.17 -6.06 5.50
N GLU A 171 5.95 -5.18 4.52
CA GLU A 171 5.18 -5.45 3.31
C GLU A 171 5.94 -6.28 2.28
N VAL A 172 7.27 -6.28 2.31
CA VAL A 172 8.10 -7.01 1.35
C VAL A 172 8.28 -8.46 1.75
N THR A 173 8.49 -9.34 0.77
CA THR A 173 8.63 -10.79 0.98
C THR A 173 9.89 -11.19 1.75
N HIS A 174 10.88 -10.32 1.80
CA HIS A 174 12.15 -10.53 2.52
C HIS A 174 12.04 -10.27 4.04
N SER A 175 10.88 -9.82 4.53
CA SER A 175 10.58 -9.73 5.97
C SER A 175 9.82 -10.99 6.38
N ASP A 176 10.49 -11.90 7.11
CA ASP A 176 9.99 -13.26 7.39
C ASP A 176 8.55 -13.30 7.96
N PHE A 177 8.25 -12.42 8.91
CA PHE A 177 6.95 -12.35 9.60
C PHE A 177 6.21 -11.03 9.34
N GLY A 178 6.47 -10.40 8.20
CA GLY A 178 5.86 -9.11 7.86
C GLY A 178 4.34 -9.14 7.78
N LYS A 179 3.78 -10.24 7.27
CA LYS A 179 2.33 -10.46 7.20
C LYS A 179 1.70 -10.56 8.60
N GLU A 180 2.35 -11.27 9.51
CA GLU A 180 1.92 -11.43 10.91
C GLU A 180 1.94 -10.09 11.64
N ILE A 181 2.99 -9.29 11.45
CA ILE A 181 3.12 -7.95 12.04
C ILE A 181 2.00 -7.04 11.54
N LEU A 182 1.76 -6.98 10.23
CA LEU A 182 0.65 -6.21 9.65
C LEU A 182 -0.71 -6.72 10.15
N SER A 183 -0.90 -8.03 10.22
CA SER A 183 -2.10 -8.65 10.77
C SER A 183 -2.32 -8.27 12.24
N ASN A 184 -1.27 -8.31 13.06
CA ASN A 184 -1.35 -7.92 14.46
C ASN A 184 -1.75 -6.46 14.62
N PHE A 185 -1.16 -5.55 13.83
CA PHE A 185 -1.55 -4.15 13.85
C PHE A 185 -3.02 -3.97 13.47
N LEU A 186 -3.44 -4.54 12.34
CA LEU A 186 -4.77 -4.30 11.79
C LEU A 186 -5.89 -5.02 12.55
N LEU A 187 -5.70 -6.31 12.86
CA LEU A 187 -6.76 -7.13 13.44
C LEU A 187 -6.78 -7.09 14.97
N LYS A 188 -5.62 -6.98 15.64
CA LYS A 188 -5.53 -7.01 17.12
C LYS A 188 -5.46 -5.61 17.73
N ILE A 189 -4.66 -4.70 17.17
CA ILE A 189 -4.52 -3.33 17.68
C ILE A 189 -5.66 -2.46 17.18
N CYS A 190 -5.88 -2.38 15.85
CA CYS A 190 -6.95 -1.58 15.26
C CYS A 190 -8.32 -2.25 15.32
N LYS A 191 -8.40 -3.54 15.65
CA LYS A 191 -9.65 -4.33 15.77
C LYS A 191 -10.52 -4.34 14.51
N PHE A 192 -9.90 -4.32 13.34
CA PHE A 192 -10.64 -4.47 12.09
C PHE A 192 -11.31 -5.83 11.97
N LYS A 193 -12.50 -5.85 11.39
CA LYS A 193 -13.16 -7.05 10.88
C LYS A 193 -12.97 -7.10 9.36
N LYS A 194 -12.85 -8.32 8.80
CA LYS A 194 -12.73 -8.51 7.35
C LYS A 194 -13.91 -7.85 6.63
N ASN A 195 -13.61 -6.99 5.68
CA ASN A 195 -14.59 -6.18 4.93
C ASN A 195 -14.25 -6.06 3.44
N TRP A 196 -13.27 -6.83 2.99
CA TRP A 196 -12.81 -6.86 1.60
C TRP A 196 -12.85 -8.29 1.05
N SER A 197 -13.45 -8.45 -0.13
CA SER A 197 -13.40 -9.70 -0.90
C SER A 197 -13.43 -9.38 -2.39
N SER A 198 -13.05 -10.33 -3.24
CA SER A 198 -13.15 -10.20 -4.70
C SER A 198 -14.60 -10.01 -5.17
N ILE A 199 -15.58 -10.54 -4.43
CA ILE A 199 -17.02 -10.32 -4.70
C ILE A 199 -17.37 -8.85 -4.52
N ASN A 200 -16.87 -8.21 -3.45
CA ASN A 200 -17.09 -6.77 -3.22
C ASN A 200 -16.44 -5.90 -4.30
N LEU A 201 -15.31 -6.34 -4.88
CA LEU A 201 -14.68 -5.67 -6.01
C LEU A 201 -15.63 -5.61 -7.21
N ASN A 202 -16.22 -6.74 -7.60
CA ASN A 202 -17.16 -6.82 -8.72
C ASN A 202 -18.38 -5.89 -8.50
N THR A 203 -18.95 -5.87 -7.31
CA THR A 203 -20.08 -4.98 -6.97
C THR A 203 -19.69 -3.50 -7.05
N ASN A 204 -18.50 -3.16 -6.58
CA ASN A 204 -18.00 -1.79 -6.64
C ASN A 204 -17.68 -1.35 -8.07
N VAL A 205 -17.08 -2.23 -8.89
CA VAL A 205 -16.84 -1.96 -10.32
C VAL A 205 -18.16 -1.72 -11.03
N LYS A 206 -19.18 -2.58 -10.83
CA LYS A 206 -20.51 -2.39 -11.39
C LYS A 206 -21.11 -1.04 -11.02
N LYS A 207 -21.07 -0.67 -9.72
CA LYS A 207 -21.58 0.61 -9.23
C LYS A 207 -20.84 1.79 -9.88
N TYR A 208 -19.51 1.70 -10.01
CA TYR A 208 -18.69 2.76 -10.58
C TYR A 208 -18.97 2.93 -12.08
N LEU A 209 -19.11 1.84 -12.82
CA LEU A 209 -19.47 1.86 -14.24
C LEU A 209 -20.89 2.40 -14.44
N ASN A 210 -21.86 1.97 -13.65
CA ASN A 210 -23.25 2.43 -13.76
C ASN A 210 -23.38 3.95 -13.51
N LEU A 211 -22.66 4.49 -12.51
CA LEU A 211 -22.74 5.90 -12.17
C LEU A 211 -22.12 6.84 -13.21
N ASN A 212 -21.17 6.34 -14.02
CA ASN A 212 -20.37 7.21 -14.88
C ASN A 212 -20.56 6.95 -16.39
N ILE A 213 -21.14 5.82 -16.80
CA ILE A 213 -21.12 5.40 -18.19
C ILE A 213 -22.51 5.06 -18.76
N ILE A 214 -23.47 4.60 -17.95
CA ILE A 214 -24.70 3.95 -18.46
C ILE A 214 -25.80 4.91 -18.91
N GLU A 215 -25.79 6.16 -18.49
CA GLU A 215 -26.88 7.09 -18.86
C GLU A 215 -26.99 7.42 -20.36
N LYS A 216 -25.99 7.11 -21.18
CA LYS A 216 -25.93 7.50 -22.61
C LYS A 216 -25.65 6.37 -23.60
N GLU A 217 -25.55 5.10 -23.19
CA GLU A 217 -25.14 3.96 -24.06
C GLU A 217 -23.98 4.31 -25.04
N PRO A 218 -22.89 4.91 -24.59
CA PRO A 218 -21.84 5.36 -25.49
C PRO A 218 -21.13 4.16 -26.12
N SER A 219 -20.64 4.33 -27.36
CA SER A 219 -19.62 3.42 -27.90
C SER A 219 -18.33 3.59 -27.13
N ILE A 220 -17.79 2.48 -26.63
CA ILE A 220 -16.58 2.45 -25.80
C ILE A 220 -15.46 1.80 -26.59
N ILE A 221 -14.33 2.47 -26.70
CA ILE A 221 -13.08 1.87 -27.18
C ILE A 221 -12.25 1.47 -25.94
N CYS A 222 -11.94 0.19 -25.81
CA CYS A 222 -11.06 -0.33 -24.77
C CYS A 222 -9.75 -0.77 -25.41
N ALA A 223 -8.70 0.03 -25.26
CA ALA A 223 -7.36 -0.35 -25.71
C ALA A 223 -6.79 -1.46 -24.82
N VAL A 224 -6.28 -2.52 -25.44
CA VAL A 224 -5.74 -3.70 -24.77
C VAL A 224 -4.28 -3.88 -25.16
N SER A 225 -3.38 -3.81 -24.20
CA SER A 225 -1.94 -3.96 -24.42
C SER A 225 -1.43 -5.41 -24.33
N GLY A 226 -2.29 -6.36 -23.94
CA GLY A 226 -1.88 -7.73 -23.59
C GLY A 226 -1.38 -7.90 -22.15
N GLY A 227 -1.21 -6.81 -21.41
CA GLY A 227 -0.90 -6.84 -19.97
C GLY A 227 -2.11 -7.18 -19.11
N VAL A 228 -1.85 -7.54 -17.85
CA VAL A 228 -2.89 -7.97 -16.89
C VAL A 228 -3.94 -6.89 -16.67
N ASP A 229 -3.54 -5.64 -16.48
CA ASP A 229 -4.45 -4.55 -16.13
C ASP A 229 -5.47 -4.27 -17.24
N SER A 230 -5.01 -4.13 -18.48
CA SER A 230 -5.89 -3.90 -19.63
C SER A 230 -6.81 -5.09 -19.91
N THR A 231 -6.33 -6.30 -19.69
CA THR A 231 -7.12 -7.53 -19.84
C THR A 231 -8.21 -7.62 -18.76
N VAL A 232 -7.89 -7.31 -17.51
CA VAL A 232 -8.85 -7.27 -16.40
C VAL A 232 -9.89 -6.18 -16.63
N LEU A 233 -9.48 -4.99 -17.12
CA LEU A 233 -10.40 -3.92 -17.49
C LEU A 233 -11.38 -4.38 -18.58
N ALA A 234 -10.88 -4.98 -19.67
CA ALA A 234 -11.72 -5.47 -20.77
C ALA A 234 -12.74 -6.52 -20.27
N PHE A 235 -12.31 -7.43 -19.42
CA PHE A 235 -13.19 -8.41 -18.80
C PHE A 235 -14.23 -7.78 -17.88
N ALA A 236 -13.84 -6.82 -17.04
CA ALA A 236 -14.76 -6.09 -16.16
C ALA A 236 -15.83 -5.33 -16.96
N LEU A 237 -15.43 -4.63 -18.02
CA LEU A 237 -16.36 -3.95 -18.93
C LEU A 237 -17.35 -4.93 -19.55
N SER A 238 -16.86 -6.06 -20.09
CA SER A 238 -17.71 -7.08 -20.73
C SER A 238 -18.71 -7.75 -19.79
N LYS A 239 -18.43 -7.80 -18.50
CA LYS A 239 -19.30 -8.37 -17.47
C LYS A 239 -20.43 -7.43 -17.04
N HIS A 240 -20.23 -6.13 -17.18
CA HIS A 240 -21.13 -5.13 -16.58
C HIS A 240 -21.82 -4.24 -17.61
N LEU A 241 -21.33 -4.21 -18.84
CA LEU A 241 -21.88 -3.39 -19.92
C LEU A 241 -22.29 -4.24 -21.12
N ASN A 242 -23.12 -3.67 -22.02
CA ASN A 242 -23.47 -4.32 -23.26
C ASN A 242 -22.24 -4.40 -24.18
N THR A 243 -21.78 -5.62 -24.46
CA THR A 243 -20.58 -5.86 -25.26
C THR A 243 -20.72 -5.43 -26.74
N LYS A 244 -21.95 -5.21 -27.25
CA LYS A 244 -22.17 -4.70 -28.60
C LYS A 244 -21.63 -3.29 -28.78
N ASN A 245 -21.59 -2.50 -27.69
CA ASN A 245 -21.13 -1.13 -27.71
C ASN A 245 -19.64 -1.01 -27.30
N ILE A 246 -18.93 -2.15 -27.09
CA ILE A 246 -17.52 -2.13 -26.67
C ILE A 246 -16.65 -2.65 -27.81
N HIS A 247 -15.70 -1.83 -28.23
CA HIS A 247 -14.67 -2.18 -29.20
C HIS A 247 -13.35 -2.44 -28.47
N PHE A 248 -12.99 -3.72 -28.29
CA PHE A 248 -11.69 -4.09 -27.75
C PHE A 248 -10.66 -4.00 -28.88
N VAL A 249 -9.64 -3.20 -28.69
CA VAL A 249 -8.63 -2.88 -29.72
C VAL A 249 -7.23 -3.22 -29.19
N PHE A 250 -6.52 -4.05 -29.94
CA PHE A 250 -5.12 -4.34 -29.73
C PHE A 250 -4.32 -3.79 -30.91
N VAL A 251 -3.28 -3.00 -30.64
CA VAL A 251 -2.43 -2.41 -31.67
C VAL A 251 -1.09 -3.13 -31.69
N ASN A 252 -0.76 -3.77 -32.80
CA ASN A 252 0.58 -4.26 -33.07
C ASN A 252 1.42 -3.15 -33.69
N ASN A 253 2.34 -2.60 -32.92
CA ASN A 253 3.24 -1.51 -33.29
C ASN A 253 4.65 -1.99 -33.69
N GLY A 254 4.84 -3.30 -33.92
CA GLY A 254 6.14 -3.89 -34.23
C GLY A 254 7.09 -4.10 -33.06
N LEU A 255 6.75 -3.63 -31.84
CA LEU A 255 7.59 -3.74 -30.65
C LEU A 255 7.10 -4.83 -29.67
N LEU A 256 6.24 -5.73 -30.15
CA LEU A 256 5.66 -6.80 -29.33
C LEU A 256 6.67 -7.92 -29.05
N ARG A 257 6.51 -8.58 -27.89
CA ARG A 257 7.20 -9.85 -27.64
C ARG A 257 6.66 -10.94 -28.53
N LYS A 258 7.50 -11.94 -28.83
CA LYS A 258 7.26 -13.00 -29.82
C LYS A 258 5.86 -13.68 -29.80
N TYR A 259 5.15 -13.67 -28.66
CA TYR A 259 3.86 -14.36 -28.52
C TYR A 259 2.74 -13.47 -27.98
N ASP A 260 2.96 -12.17 -27.80
CA ASP A 260 1.99 -11.27 -27.16
C ASP A 260 0.65 -11.25 -27.91
N GLU A 261 0.66 -11.08 -29.24
CA GLU A 261 -0.56 -11.08 -30.05
C GLU A 261 -1.28 -12.44 -30.01
N LYS A 262 -0.55 -13.54 -30.09
CA LYS A 262 -1.14 -14.89 -30.01
C LYS A 262 -1.81 -15.11 -28.65
N ASN A 263 -1.14 -14.73 -27.58
CA ASN A 263 -1.64 -14.89 -26.22
C ASN A 263 -2.91 -14.07 -25.96
N ILE A 264 -2.93 -12.80 -26.38
CA ILE A 264 -4.10 -11.95 -26.18
C ILE A 264 -5.30 -12.43 -26.99
N ARG A 265 -5.10 -12.90 -28.23
CA ARG A 265 -6.15 -13.52 -29.05
C ARG A 265 -6.74 -14.75 -28.36
N GLN A 266 -5.91 -15.60 -27.76
CA GLN A 266 -6.37 -16.80 -27.03
C GLN A 266 -7.19 -16.41 -25.79
N ILE A 267 -6.74 -15.43 -25.02
CA ILE A 267 -7.45 -14.91 -23.85
C ILE A 267 -8.84 -14.40 -24.24
N PHE A 268 -8.92 -13.53 -25.28
CA PHE A 268 -10.20 -12.99 -25.72
C PHE A 268 -11.13 -14.05 -26.28
N LYS A 269 -10.59 -15.05 -27.01
CA LYS A 269 -11.35 -16.22 -27.47
C LYS A 269 -11.94 -17.02 -26.29
N SER A 270 -11.17 -17.22 -25.22
CA SER A 270 -11.65 -17.95 -24.03
C SER A 270 -12.79 -17.21 -23.32
N PHE A 271 -12.81 -15.88 -23.37
CA PHE A 271 -13.88 -15.04 -22.84
C PHE A 271 -15.05 -14.85 -23.81
N LYS A 272 -14.97 -15.41 -25.01
CA LYS A 272 -15.96 -15.23 -26.11
C LYS A 272 -16.13 -13.73 -26.48
N LEU A 273 -15.05 -12.96 -26.40
CA LEU A 273 -15.01 -11.55 -26.74
C LEU A 273 -14.34 -11.33 -28.11
N LYS A 274 -14.89 -10.41 -28.91
CA LYS A 274 -14.30 -10.02 -30.19
C LYS A 274 -13.16 -9.04 -29.93
N LEU A 275 -11.95 -9.37 -30.41
CA LEU A 275 -10.78 -8.48 -30.38
C LEU A 275 -10.49 -7.96 -31.78
N ASN A 276 -10.43 -6.64 -31.91
CA ASN A 276 -9.97 -5.99 -33.14
C ASN A 276 -8.46 -5.79 -33.05
N VAL A 277 -7.71 -6.37 -33.97
CA VAL A 277 -6.26 -6.21 -34.01
C VAL A 277 -5.93 -5.29 -35.17
N ILE A 278 -5.21 -4.22 -34.85
CA ILE A 278 -4.72 -3.21 -35.82
C ILE A 278 -3.23 -3.46 -35.97
N ASN A 279 -2.81 -3.71 -37.23
CA ASN A 279 -1.39 -3.77 -37.54
C ASN A 279 -0.90 -2.36 -37.86
N ALA A 280 0.04 -1.85 -37.06
CA ALA A 280 0.67 -0.53 -37.22
C ALA A 280 2.21 -0.66 -37.25
N GLU A 281 2.74 -1.81 -37.68
CA GLU A 281 4.19 -2.07 -37.76
C GLU A 281 4.90 -1.13 -38.76
N SER A 282 4.15 -0.64 -39.73
CA SER A 282 4.67 0.21 -40.84
C SER A 282 4.38 1.70 -40.63
N LEU A 283 3.78 2.09 -39.54
CA LEU A 283 3.55 3.48 -39.15
C LEU A 283 4.67 3.99 -38.24
#